data_af3b2bd5f70d824f38bc489debb06b37
#
_entry.id   af3b2bd5f70d824f38bc489debb06b37
#
_cell.length_a   1.000
_cell.length_b   1.000
_cell.length_c   1.000
_cell.angle_alpha   90.00
_cell.angle_beta   90.00
_cell.angle_gamma   90.00
#
_symmetry.space_group_name_H-M   'P 1'
#
loop_
_entity.id
_entity.type
_entity.pdbx_description
1 polymer ?
#
loop_
_entity_poly.entity_id
_entity_poly.type
_entity_poly.pdbx_seq_one_letter_code
_entity_poly.pdbx_strand_id
1 'polypeptide(L)'
;MIDIAVVEDNREQAAALEAHIKTYAAQHKIPISVTLFYDAVTFLDKYSPFHIVYMDIMMPMLNGMDAAKALREKDGRVILIFVTTMRQYAIQGYEVSAADFIVKPVSYPEFALKFTRVLGRLDRTAAPDVFIRSESSFVRLSPGDIRYVEVKGHHCVYHTADGEYRQYQTMKNAQALLGEYGFVRCNNFLLVNLAHVDRVEGLNVYVDGEALQVSHPRRRAFLEAFTNFMESRRCD
;
A
#
# COMPACT_ATOMS: atom_id res chain seq x y z
N MET A 1 -14.79 3.77 2.89
CA MET A 1 -14.49 5.21 3.13
C MET A 1 -13.06 5.29 3.63
N ILE A 2 -12.26 6.18 3.09
CA ILE A 2 -10.85 6.33 3.48
C ILE A 2 -10.77 7.40 4.56
N ASP A 3 -10.26 7.04 5.74
CA ASP A 3 -10.12 7.95 6.89
C ASP A 3 -8.71 8.52 6.91
N ILE A 4 -8.59 9.85 6.86
CA ILE A 4 -7.33 10.58 6.76
C ILE A 4 -7.18 11.51 7.97
N ALA A 5 -6.05 11.46 8.65
CA ALA A 5 -5.66 12.47 9.62
C ALA A 5 -4.71 13.49 9.01
N VAL A 6 -4.90 14.76 9.34
CA VAL A 6 -3.96 15.85 9.06
C VAL A 6 -3.53 16.43 10.40
N VAL A 7 -2.24 16.36 10.69
CA VAL A 7 -1.63 16.83 11.94
C VAL A 7 -0.72 18.01 11.62
N GLU A 8 -1.20 19.22 11.90
CA GLU A 8 -0.60 20.48 11.46
C GLU A 8 -1.01 21.61 12.43
N ASP A 9 -0.06 22.26 13.06
CA ASP A 9 -0.35 23.33 14.04
C ASP A 9 -0.84 24.64 13.40
N ASN A 10 -0.46 24.90 12.17
CA ASN A 10 -0.93 26.03 11.40
C ASN A 10 -2.30 25.72 10.75
N ARG A 11 -3.35 26.39 11.25
CA ARG A 11 -4.74 26.16 10.80
C ARG A 11 -4.97 26.46 9.31
N GLU A 12 -4.29 27.45 8.75
CA GLU A 12 -4.42 27.80 7.33
C GLU A 12 -3.80 26.72 6.44
N GLN A 13 -2.66 26.18 6.84
CA GLN A 13 -1.98 25.09 6.12
C GLN A 13 -2.74 23.78 6.23
N ALA A 14 -3.29 23.48 7.42
CA ALA A 14 -4.17 22.32 7.62
C ALA A 14 -5.41 22.40 6.71
N ALA A 15 -6.07 23.56 6.67
CA ALA A 15 -7.24 23.79 5.83
C ALA A 15 -6.90 23.72 4.32
N ALA A 16 -5.75 24.23 3.91
CA ALA A 16 -5.29 24.16 2.52
C ALA A 16 -5.06 22.71 2.09
N LEU A 17 -4.43 21.89 2.94
CA LEU A 17 -4.21 20.47 2.65
C LEU A 17 -5.53 19.70 2.63
N GLU A 18 -6.44 19.95 3.58
CA GLU A 18 -7.79 19.39 3.58
C GLU A 18 -8.54 19.73 2.29
N ALA A 19 -8.43 20.99 1.81
CA ALA A 19 -9.06 21.41 0.56
C ALA A 19 -8.51 20.62 -0.65
N HIS A 20 -7.20 20.36 -0.70
CA HIS A 20 -6.59 19.52 -1.73
C HIS A 20 -7.13 18.09 -1.69
N ILE A 21 -7.22 17.48 -0.50
CA ILE A 21 -7.77 16.13 -0.30
C ILE A 21 -9.23 16.08 -0.79
N LYS A 22 -10.06 17.02 -0.35
CA LYS A 22 -11.49 17.10 -0.74
C LYS A 22 -11.68 17.34 -2.24
N THR A 23 -10.85 18.20 -2.84
CA THR A 23 -10.89 18.45 -4.29
C THR A 23 -10.59 17.20 -5.07
N TYR A 24 -9.53 16.47 -4.69
CA TYR A 24 -9.16 15.21 -5.32
C TYR A 24 -10.26 14.15 -5.15
N ALA A 25 -10.80 14.01 -3.93
CA ALA A 25 -11.88 13.09 -3.61
C ALA A 25 -13.12 13.33 -4.47
N ALA A 26 -13.52 14.60 -4.67
CA ALA A 26 -14.66 14.98 -5.51
C ALA A 26 -14.41 14.68 -7.00
N GLN A 27 -13.20 14.96 -7.52
CA GLN A 27 -12.83 14.70 -8.90
C GLN A 27 -12.85 13.21 -9.25
N HIS A 28 -12.42 12.37 -8.31
CA HIS A 28 -12.29 10.91 -8.49
C HIS A 28 -13.44 10.10 -7.86
N LYS A 29 -14.45 10.79 -7.27
CA LYS A 29 -15.61 10.17 -6.60
C LYS A 29 -15.22 9.18 -5.48
N ILE A 30 -14.13 9.45 -4.78
CA ILE A 30 -13.64 8.59 -3.69
C ILE A 30 -14.26 9.05 -2.36
N PRO A 31 -14.91 8.18 -1.58
CA PRO A 31 -15.43 8.52 -0.28
C PRO A 31 -14.31 8.66 0.75
N ILE A 32 -13.98 9.90 1.15
CA ILE A 32 -12.92 10.25 2.08
C ILE A 32 -13.50 11.02 3.27
N SER A 33 -13.02 10.70 4.48
CA SER A 33 -13.21 11.46 5.71
C SER A 33 -11.88 12.07 6.13
N VAL A 34 -11.87 13.36 6.51
CA VAL A 34 -10.66 14.05 6.97
C VAL A 34 -10.86 14.55 8.38
N THR A 35 -9.92 14.23 9.28
CA THR A 35 -9.88 14.73 10.66
C THR A 35 -8.63 15.61 10.83
N LEU A 36 -8.82 16.84 11.30
CA LEU A 36 -7.74 17.77 11.56
C LEU A 36 -7.30 17.73 13.03
N PHE A 37 -6.01 17.64 13.26
CA PHE A 37 -5.36 17.78 14.56
C PHE A 37 -4.36 18.93 14.50
N TYR A 38 -4.39 19.80 15.49
CA TYR A 38 -3.55 21.00 15.52
C TYR A 38 -2.33 20.85 16.44
N ASP A 39 -2.10 19.65 16.96
CA ASP A 39 -0.90 19.27 17.70
C ASP A 39 -0.76 17.73 17.72
N ALA A 40 0.48 17.29 17.87
CA ALA A 40 0.82 15.87 17.87
C ALA A 40 0.36 15.13 19.14
N VAL A 41 0.28 15.82 20.27
CA VAL A 41 -0.12 15.21 21.56
C VAL A 41 -1.59 14.81 21.50
N THR A 42 -2.46 15.74 21.10
CA THR A 42 -3.90 15.48 20.91
C THR A 42 -4.13 14.40 19.84
N PHE A 43 -3.34 14.40 18.77
CA PHE A 43 -3.42 13.35 17.75
C PHE A 43 -3.12 11.97 18.32
N LEU A 44 -2.03 11.82 19.08
CA LEU A 44 -1.65 10.53 19.67
C LEU A 44 -2.59 10.07 20.78
N ASP A 45 -3.15 11.00 21.56
CA ASP A 45 -4.11 10.71 22.63
C ASP A 45 -5.46 10.24 22.05
N LYS A 46 -5.93 10.90 20.99
CA LYS A 46 -7.20 10.59 20.32
C LYS A 46 -7.03 9.70 19.09
N TYR A 47 -5.90 9.00 18.96
CA TYR A 47 -5.63 8.18 17.80
C TYR A 47 -6.71 7.11 17.62
N SER A 48 -7.24 7.06 16.43
CA SER A 48 -8.06 5.95 15.91
C SER A 48 -7.39 5.39 14.65
N PRO A 49 -7.69 4.16 14.23
CA PRO A 49 -7.08 3.60 13.02
C PRO A 49 -7.41 4.45 11.77
N PHE A 50 -6.48 5.28 11.37
CA PHE A 50 -6.53 6.01 10.11
C PHE A 50 -5.86 5.20 9.00
N HIS A 51 -6.29 5.42 7.77
CA HIS A 51 -5.66 4.84 6.57
C HIS A 51 -4.40 5.62 6.18
N ILE A 52 -4.47 6.96 6.29
CA ILE A 52 -3.38 7.87 5.94
C ILE A 52 -3.25 8.93 7.03
N VAL A 53 -2.02 9.27 7.37
CA VAL A 53 -1.69 10.39 8.26
C VAL A 53 -0.75 11.33 7.51
N TYR A 54 -1.18 12.56 7.30
CA TYR A 54 -0.31 13.67 6.92
C TYR A 54 0.15 14.37 8.20
N MET A 55 1.46 14.57 8.36
CA MET A 55 2.03 15.11 9.59
C MET A 55 3.10 16.16 9.29
N ASP A 56 2.97 17.36 9.87
CA ASP A 56 4.10 18.27 9.90
C ASP A 56 5.16 17.81 10.90
N ILE A 57 6.40 18.10 10.59
CA ILE A 57 7.54 17.84 11.49
C ILE A 57 7.69 18.97 12.50
N MET A 58 7.48 20.22 12.06
CA MET A 58 7.69 21.39 12.89
C MET A 58 6.43 21.79 13.65
N MET A 59 6.19 21.10 14.77
CA MET A 59 5.07 21.41 15.67
C MET A 59 5.57 21.71 17.09
N PRO A 60 4.86 22.58 17.83
CA PRO A 60 5.16 22.85 19.25
C PRO A 60 4.96 21.60 20.12
N MET A 61 5.62 21.57 21.29
CA MET A 61 5.54 20.52 22.32
C MET A 61 6.11 19.16 21.89
N LEU A 62 5.58 18.55 20.82
CA LEU A 62 6.03 17.28 20.29
C LEU A 62 6.21 17.42 18.77
N ASN A 63 7.45 17.27 18.29
CA ASN A 63 7.73 17.33 16.88
C ASN A 63 7.18 16.10 16.13
N GLY A 64 6.94 16.25 14.82
CA GLY A 64 6.32 15.21 14.02
C GLY A 64 7.15 13.93 13.89
N MET A 65 8.49 14.00 14.00
CA MET A 65 9.34 12.80 13.96
C MET A 65 9.16 11.94 15.21
N ASP A 66 9.14 12.57 16.39
CA ASP A 66 8.92 11.84 17.64
C ASP A 66 7.47 11.34 17.74
N ALA A 67 6.52 12.13 17.25
CA ALA A 67 5.13 11.70 17.11
C ALA A 67 5.00 10.49 16.16
N ALA A 68 5.73 10.48 15.06
CA ALA A 68 5.74 9.36 14.11
C ALA A 68 6.33 8.09 14.73
N LYS A 69 7.39 8.19 15.54
CA LYS A 69 7.94 7.05 16.30
C LYS A 69 6.89 6.46 17.25
N ALA A 70 6.23 7.31 18.04
CA ALA A 70 5.15 6.89 18.94
C ALA A 70 3.94 6.32 18.17
N LEU A 71 3.62 6.86 17.00
CA LEU A 71 2.60 6.32 16.11
C LEU A 71 2.96 4.90 15.66
N ARG A 72 4.21 4.65 15.26
CA ARG A 72 4.66 3.32 14.83
C ARG A 72 4.60 2.25 15.93
N GLU A 73 4.73 2.63 17.18
CA GLU A 73 4.50 1.73 18.32
C GLU A 73 3.02 1.34 18.44
N LYS A 74 2.09 2.23 18.08
CA LYS A 74 0.64 1.99 18.12
C LYS A 74 0.13 1.33 16.84
N ASP A 75 0.60 1.81 15.70
CA ASP A 75 0.17 1.38 14.36
C ASP A 75 1.33 1.40 13.36
N GLY A 76 1.84 0.21 13.07
CA GLY A 76 2.91 0.02 12.08
C GLY A 76 2.44 0.09 10.62
N ARG A 77 1.12 0.13 10.35
CA ARG A 77 0.56 -0.02 9.00
C ARG A 77 0.04 1.27 8.40
N VAL A 78 -0.38 2.23 9.21
CA VAL A 78 -0.91 3.49 8.71
C VAL A 78 0.07 4.13 7.73
N ILE A 79 -0.40 4.60 6.60
CA ILE A 79 0.42 5.31 5.62
C ILE A 79 0.75 6.68 6.18
N LEU A 80 2.02 6.90 6.53
CA LEU A 80 2.51 8.17 7.06
C LEU A 80 3.18 8.98 5.95
N ILE A 81 2.80 10.25 5.82
CA ILE A 81 3.37 11.20 4.86
C ILE A 81 3.74 12.45 5.63
N PHE A 82 4.99 12.87 5.52
CA PHE A 82 5.39 14.16 6.09
C PHE A 82 5.10 15.31 5.13
N VAL A 83 4.57 16.42 5.69
CA VAL A 83 4.29 17.66 4.97
C VAL A 83 4.95 18.81 5.73
N THR A 84 6.12 19.27 5.31
CA THR A 84 6.92 20.19 6.10
C THR A 84 7.81 21.09 5.24
N THR A 85 8.31 22.19 5.81
CA THR A 85 9.35 23.03 5.18
C THR A 85 10.75 22.42 5.29
N MET A 86 10.96 21.45 6.13
CA MET A 86 12.26 20.90 6.54
C MET A 86 12.74 19.75 5.66
N ARG A 87 13.30 20.04 4.49
CA ARG A 87 13.82 19.05 3.52
C ARG A 87 14.86 18.08 4.10
N GLN A 88 15.65 18.53 5.08
CA GLN A 88 16.70 17.72 5.70
C GLN A 88 16.18 16.47 6.44
N TYR A 89 14.92 16.46 6.86
CA TYR A 89 14.31 15.33 7.52
C TYR A 89 13.85 14.22 6.57
N ALA A 90 13.94 14.41 5.25
CA ALA A 90 13.53 13.40 4.29
C ALA A 90 14.28 12.06 4.47
N ILE A 91 15.57 12.12 4.83
CA ILE A 91 16.39 10.91 5.12
C ILE A 91 15.92 10.24 6.41
N GLN A 92 15.60 11.01 7.46
CA GLN A 92 15.14 10.46 8.73
C GLN A 92 13.72 9.85 8.65
N GLY A 93 12.93 10.23 7.65
CA GLY A 93 11.63 9.63 7.37
C GLY A 93 11.69 8.11 7.14
N TYR A 94 12.83 7.58 6.69
CA TYR A 94 13.04 6.14 6.56
C TYR A 94 13.00 5.39 7.91
N GLU A 95 13.44 6.02 9.01
CA GLU A 95 13.43 5.41 10.34
C GLU A 95 12.01 5.06 10.82
N VAL A 96 11.03 5.85 10.38
CA VAL A 96 9.61 5.67 10.72
C VAL A 96 8.81 5.09 9.55
N SER A 97 9.48 4.57 8.54
CA SER A 97 8.84 4.00 7.34
C SER A 97 7.78 4.95 6.74
N ALA A 98 8.14 6.24 6.62
CA ALA A 98 7.28 7.21 5.96
C ALA A 98 7.12 6.84 4.48
N ALA A 99 5.88 6.87 3.99
CA ALA A 99 5.55 6.48 2.63
C ALA A 99 5.95 7.53 1.59
N ASP A 100 5.93 8.82 1.99
CA ASP A 100 6.31 9.95 1.14
C ASP A 100 6.66 11.18 2.00
N PHE A 101 7.20 12.19 1.33
CA PHE A 101 7.59 13.47 1.91
C PHE A 101 7.19 14.61 0.96
N ILE A 102 6.40 15.56 1.45
CA ILE A 102 5.93 16.73 0.68
C ILE A 102 6.55 17.99 1.28
N VAL A 103 7.16 18.81 0.44
CA VAL A 103 7.76 20.07 0.87
C VAL A 103 6.76 21.20 0.72
N LYS A 104 6.54 21.96 1.78
CA LYS A 104 5.71 23.17 1.74
C LYS A 104 6.40 24.30 0.95
N PRO A 105 5.64 25.12 0.17
CA PRO A 105 4.20 25.12 0.02
C PRO A 105 3.69 23.99 -0.88
N VAL A 106 2.58 23.34 -0.48
CA VAL A 106 2.01 22.20 -1.21
C VAL A 106 1.16 22.72 -2.37
N SER A 107 1.58 22.43 -3.60
CA SER A 107 0.75 22.70 -4.78
C SER A 107 -0.22 21.54 -5.04
N TYR A 108 -1.42 21.85 -5.56
CA TYR A 108 -2.40 20.81 -5.89
C TYR A 108 -1.88 19.75 -6.87
N PRO A 109 -1.17 20.10 -7.97
CA PRO A 109 -0.64 19.09 -8.91
C PRO A 109 0.37 18.13 -8.24
N GLU A 110 1.26 18.64 -7.39
CA GLU A 110 2.23 17.80 -6.65
C GLU A 110 1.51 16.90 -5.66
N PHE A 111 0.56 17.46 -4.90
CA PHE A 111 -0.30 16.71 -3.99
C PHE A 111 -1.02 15.57 -4.72
N ALA A 112 -1.73 15.89 -5.82
CA ALA A 112 -2.51 14.92 -6.58
C ALA A 112 -1.67 13.75 -7.09
N LEU A 113 -0.47 14.04 -7.64
CA LEU A 113 0.47 13.02 -8.12
C LEU A 113 0.89 12.05 -7.00
N LYS A 114 1.25 12.60 -5.83
CA LYS A 114 1.68 11.81 -4.68
C LYS A 114 0.51 11.05 -4.05
N PHE A 115 -0.66 11.70 -3.94
CA PHE A 115 -1.85 11.10 -3.38
C PHE A 115 -2.34 9.91 -4.21
N THR A 116 -2.31 9.99 -5.54
CA THR A 116 -2.60 8.85 -6.44
C THR A 116 -1.72 7.65 -6.13
N ARG A 117 -0.41 7.86 -5.92
CA ARG A 117 0.52 6.78 -5.54
C ARG A 117 0.20 6.17 -4.18
N VAL A 118 -0.21 7.01 -3.24
CA VAL A 118 -0.58 6.60 -1.88
C VAL A 118 -1.87 5.77 -1.89
N LEU A 119 -2.87 6.18 -2.64
CA LEU A 119 -4.11 5.41 -2.81
C LEU A 119 -3.84 4.03 -3.41
N GLY A 120 -2.97 3.93 -4.41
CA GLY A 120 -2.53 2.64 -4.95
C GLY A 120 -1.81 1.72 -3.95
N ARG A 121 -1.25 2.29 -2.86
CA ARG A 121 -0.72 1.50 -1.73
C ARG A 121 -1.83 1.05 -0.79
N LEU A 122 -2.85 1.89 -0.54
CA LEU A 122 -4.00 1.53 0.29
C LEU A 122 -4.74 0.31 -0.26
N ASP A 123 -4.94 0.23 -1.57
CA ASP A 123 -5.58 -0.92 -2.20
C ASP A 123 -4.79 -2.22 -1.95
N ARG A 124 -3.47 -2.12 -1.80
CA ARG A 124 -2.60 -3.27 -1.47
C ARG A 124 -2.70 -3.66 0.02
N THR A 125 -2.97 -2.71 0.92
CA THR A 125 -3.06 -2.95 2.38
C THR A 125 -4.47 -3.23 2.86
N ALA A 126 -5.50 -2.97 2.06
CA ALA A 126 -6.91 -3.21 2.41
C ALA A 126 -7.30 -4.69 2.48
N ALA A 127 -6.49 -5.58 1.89
CA ALA A 127 -6.71 -7.01 2.00
C ALA A 127 -6.34 -7.51 3.43
N PRO A 128 -7.19 -8.33 4.08
CA PRO A 128 -6.81 -8.93 5.35
C PRO A 128 -5.55 -9.79 5.18
N ASP A 129 -4.67 -9.72 6.17
CA ASP A 129 -3.44 -10.51 6.12
C ASP A 129 -3.74 -12.00 6.03
N VAL A 130 -2.91 -12.68 5.27
CA VAL A 130 -2.90 -14.13 5.21
C VAL A 130 -1.85 -14.69 6.16
N PHE A 131 -2.21 -15.74 6.89
CA PHE A 131 -1.29 -16.42 7.79
C PHE A 131 -0.70 -17.63 7.08
N ILE A 132 0.61 -17.59 6.87
CA ILE A 132 1.38 -18.67 6.29
C ILE A 132 1.99 -19.49 7.42
N ARG A 133 1.62 -20.76 7.50
CA ARG A 133 2.23 -21.70 8.44
C ARG A 133 3.49 -22.29 7.82
N SER A 134 4.64 -21.80 8.22
CA SER A 134 5.94 -22.45 7.96
C SER A 134 6.19 -23.57 8.97
N GLU A 135 7.17 -24.46 8.70
CA GLU A 135 7.45 -25.64 9.54
C GLU A 135 7.59 -25.35 11.04
N SER A 136 8.09 -24.16 11.40
CA SER A 136 8.36 -23.76 12.80
C SER A 136 7.76 -22.43 13.22
N SER A 137 7.03 -21.73 12.35
CA SER A 137 6.51 -20.37 12.61
C SER A 137 5.23 -20.06 11.85
N PHE A 138 4.47 -19.09 12.37
CA PHE A 138 3.39 -18.44 11.63
C PHE A 138 3.90 -17.09 11.15
N VAL A 139 3.84 -16.88 9.85
CA VAL A 139 4.20 -15.60 9.24
C VAL A 139 2.91 -14.94 8.74
N ARG A 140 2.73 -13.69 9.09
CA ARG A 140 1.64 -12.85 8.64
C ARG A 140 2.12 -12.06 7.42
N LEU A 141 1.48 -12.26 6.27
CA LEU A 141 1.77 -11.55 5.03
C LEU A 141 0.55 -10.77 4.57
N SER A 142 0.77 -9.53 4.14
CA SER A 142 -0.23 -8.82 3.36
C SER A 142 -0.28 -9.42 1.95
N PRO A 143 -1.46 -9.72 1.38
CA PRO A 143 -1.56 -10.13 -0.01
C PRO A 143 -0.88 -9.15 -0.99
N GLY A 144 -0.88 -7.86 -0.67
CA GLY A 144 -0.20 -6.83 -1.46
C GLY A 144 1.32 -6.97 -1.52
N ASP A 145 1.95 -7.62 -0.53
CA ASP A 145 3.40 -7.83 -0.49
C ASP A 145 3.82 -9.12 -1.20
N ILE A 146 2.87 -10.00 -1.52
CA ILE A 146 3.13 -11.25 -2.22
C ILE A 146 3.13 -10.98 -3.73
N ARG A 147 4.28 -11.18 -4.38
CA ARG A 147 4.47 -11.00 -5.83
C ARG A 147 3.85 -12.13 -6.63
N TYR A 148 4.18 -13.36 -6.26
CA TYR A 148 3.62 -14.57 -6.84
C TYR A 148 3.78 -15.75 -5.87
N VAL A 149 3.05 -16.83 -6.16
CA VAL A 149 3.16 -18.09 -5.42
C VAL A 149 3.53 -19.19 -6.41
N GLU A 150 4.55 -19.97 -6.07
CA GLU A 150 5.05 -21.09 -6.85
C GLU A 150 4.88 -22.41 -6.10
N VAL A 151 4.54 -23.49 -6.80
CA VAL A 151 4.53 -24.84 -6.23
C VAL A 151 5.90 -25.50 -6.43
N LYS A 152 6.57 -25.84 -5.34
CA LYS A 152 7.81 -26.64 -5.30
C LYS A 152 7.55 -27.93 -4.49
N GLY A 153 7.39 -29.05 -5.17
CA GLY A 153 7.01 -30.32 -4.54
C GLY A 153 5.58 -30.26 -3.94
N HIS A 154 5.48 -30.42 -2.62
CA HIS A 154 4.21 -30.35 -1.89
C HIS A 154 3.97 -29.01 -1.19
N HIS A 155 4.82 -28.02 -1.45
CA HIS A 155 4.77 -26.72 -0.80
C HIS A 155 4.41 -25.63 -1.80
N CYS A 156 3.60 -24.68 -1.34
CA CYS A 156 3.50 -23.35 -1.96
C CYS A 156 4.59 -22.45 -1.37
N VAL A 157 5.37 -21.85 -2.25
CA VAL A 157 6.41 -20.85 -1.92
C VAL A 157 5.85 -19.50 -2.28
N TYR A 158 5.70 -18.63 -1.30
CA TYR A 158 5.23 -17.26 -1.42
C TYR A 158 6.43 -16.34 -1.59
N HIS A 159 6.54 -15.69 -2.73
CA HIS A 159 7.64 -14.77 -3.05
C HIS A 159 7.24 -13.34 -2.71
N THR A 160 8.01 -12.69 -1.87
CA THR A 160 7.84 -11.29 -1.46
C THR A 160 9.12 -10.49 -1.71
N ALA A 161 9.10 -9.18 -1.46
CA ALA A 161 10.30 -8.35 -1.51
C ALA A 161 11.30 -8.74 -0.40
N ASP A 162 10.79 -9.16 0.76
CA ASP A 162 11.58 -9.47 1.97
C ASP A 162 12.08 -10.93 2.02
N GLY A 163 11.65 -11.78 1.06
CA GLY A 163 12.08 -13.18 1.01
C GLY A 163 11.01 -14.17 0.59
N GLU A 164 11.31 -15.44 0.80
CA GLU A 164 10.43 -16.57 0.45
C GLU A 164 9.88 -17.23 1.71
N TYR A 165 8.57 -17.52 1.69
CA TYR A 165 7.88 -18.23 2.76
C TYR A 165 7.24 -19.51 2.23
N ARG A 166 7.44 -20.64 2.91
CA ARG A 166 7.00 -21.96 2.46
C ARG A 166 5.88 -22.50 3.33
N GLN A 167 4.82 -23.00 2.70
CA GLN A 167 3.71 -23.67 3.39
C GLN A 167 3.35 -24.96 2.69
N TYR A 168 3.17 -26.03 3.47
CA TYR A 168 2.62 -27.29 2.96
C TYR A 168 1.14 -27.10 2.61
N GLN A 169 0.86 -26.90 1.34
CA GLN A 169 -0.51 -26.77 0.83
C GLN A 169 -0.55 -26.90 -0.71
N THR A 170 -1.76 -27.04 -1.24
CA THR A 170 -1.99 -27.13 -2.69
C THR A 170 -2.16 -25.75 -3.31
N MET A 171 -1.84 -25.63 -4.61
CA MET A 171 -2.13 -24.43 -5.39
C MET A 171 -3.62 -24.05 -5.38
N LYS A 172 -4.52 -25.06 -5.31
CA LYS A 172 -5.97 -24.79 -5.20
C LYS A 172 -6.32 -24.02 -3.94
N ASN A 173 -5.70 -24.39 -2.81
CA ASN A 173 -5.91 -23.69 -1.54
C ASN A 173 -5.28 -22.29 -1.56
N ALA A 174 -4.08 -22.13 -2.12
CA ALA A 174 -3.46 -20.83 -2.29
C ALA A 174 -4.31 -19.91 -3.18
N GLN A 175 -4.88 -20.45 -4.27
CA GLN A 175 -5.79 -19.70 -5.14
C GLN A 175 -7.09 -19.30 -4.43
N ALA A 176 -7.67 -20.19 -3.62
CA ALA A 176 -8.87 -19.88 -2.84
C ALA A 176 -8.60 -18.79 -1.81
N LEU A 177 -7.40 -18.78 -1.21
CA LEU A 177 -6.99 -17.80 -0.23
C LEU A 177 -6.71 -16.42 -0.85
N LEU A 178 -6.11 -16.37 -2.05
CA LEU A 178 -5.56 -15.17 -2.64
C LEU A 178 -6.37 -14.65 -3.85
N GLY A 179 -7.32 -15.42 -4.37
CA GLY A 179 -8.02 -15.08 -5.62
C GLY A 179 -8.77 -13.75 -5.59
N GLU A 180 -9.36 -13.41 -4.46
CA GLU A 180 -10.09 -12.15 -4.27
C GLU A 180 -9.15 -10.91 -4.24
N TYR A 181 -7.83 -11.13 -4.09
CA TYR A 181 -6.83 -10.08 -4.00
C TYR A 181 -6.04 -9.86 -5.30
N GLY A 182 -6.64 -10.21 -6.44
CA GLY A 182 -6.03 -9.97 -7.74
C GLY A 182 -4.97 -10.99 -8.15
N PHE A 183 -4.99 -12.18 -7.56
CA PHE A 183 -4.10 -13.26 -7.96
C PHE A 183 -4.71 -14.13 -9.05
N VAL A 184 -3.95 -14.37 -10.12
CA VAL A 184 -4.38 -15.16 -11.29
C VAL A 184 -3.37 -16.27 -11.61
N ARG A 185 -3.88 -17.44 -11.93
CA ARG A 185 -3.03 -18.59 -12.31
C ARG A 185 -2.44 -18.41 -13.70
N CYS A 186 -1.11 -18.44 -13.79
CA CYS A 186 -0.38 -18.49 -15.05
C CYS A 186 -0.31 -19.91 -15.64
N ASN A 187 -0.09 -20.90 -14.77
CA ASN A 187 0.00 -22.32 -15.13
C ASN A 187 -0.38 -23.19 -13.92
N ASN A 188 -0.02 -24.47 -13.94
CA ASN A 188 -0.36 -25.37 -12.84
C ASN A 188 0.44 -25.11 -11.57
N PHE A 189 1.57 -24.43 -11.68
CA PHE A 189 2.55 -24.24 -10.61
C PHE A 189 2.71 -22.77 -10.18
N LEU A 190 2.12 -21.81 -10.92
CA LEU A 190 2.29 -20.40 -10.67
C LEU A 190 0.95 -19.67 -10.53
N LEU A 191 0.85 -18.85 -9.48
CA LEU A 191 -0.24 -17.92 -9.18
C LEU A 191 0.37 -16.54 -9.02
N VAL A 192 0.04 -15.59 -9.88
CA VAL A 192 0.68 -14.26 -9.95
C VAL A 192 -0.27 -13.18 -9.46
N ASN A 193 0.26 -12.26 -8.67
CA ASN A 193 -0.42 -11.05 -8.26
C ASN A 193 -0.36 -10.02 -9.40
N LEU A 194 -1.52 -9.68 -9.96
CA LEU A 194 -1.63 -8.73 -11.08
C LEU A 194 -1.12 -7.33 -10.73
N ALA A 195 -1.10 -6.97 -9.44
CA ALA A 195 -0.58 -5.69 -8.97
C ALA A 195 0.93 -5.52 -9.16
N HIS A 196 1.66 -6.62 -9.29
CA HIS A 196 3.12 -6.66 -9.49
C HIS A 196 3.52 -7.00 -10.93
N VAL A 197 2.56 -7.10 -11.86
CA VAL A 197 2.87 -7.36 -13.27
C VAL A 197 3.35 -6.08 -13.94
N ASP A 198 4.59 -6.08 -14.40
CA ASP A 198 5.19 -4.97 -15.14
C ASP A 198 4.71 -4.96 -16.60
N ARG A 199 4.75 -6.13 -17.26
CA ARG A 199 4.36 -6.31 -18.65
C ARG A 199 4.07 -7.77 -18.99
N VAL A 200 3.38 -7.98 -20.08
CA VAL A 200 3.10 -9.31 -20.65
C VAL A 200 3.56 -9.35 -22.10
N GLU A 201 4.45 -10.30 -22.43
CA GLU A 201 5.01 -10.49 -23.77
C GLU A 201 4.87 -11.95 -24.19
N GLY A 202 4.00 -12.22 -25.17
CA GLY A 202 3.75 -13.56 -25.65
C GLY A 202 3.19 -14.50 -24.59
N LEU A 203 4.01 -15.42 -24.10
CA LEU A 203 3.70 -16.33 -22.98
C LEU A 203 4.43 -15.96 -21.68
N ASN A 204 5.19 -14.87 -21.68
CA ASN A 204 5.92 -14.42 -20.51
C ASN A 204 5.18 -13.27 -19.82
N VAL A 205 5.07 -13.37 -18.49
CA VAL A 205 4.62 -12.32 -17.59
C VAL A 205 5.81 -11.89 -16.77
N TYR A 206 6.09 -10.60 -16.77
CA TYR A 206 7.20 -10.04 -16.00
C TYR A 206 6.66 -9.47 -14.69
N VAL A 207 7.26 -9.90 -13.58
CA VAL A 207 6.90 -9.50 -12.22
C VAL A 207 8.16 -9.02 -11.52
N ASP A 208 8.25 -7.72 -11.25
CA ASP A 208 9.46 -7.08 -10.71
C ASP A 208 10.75 -7.47 -11.48
N GLY A 209 10.64 -7.53 -12.82
CA GLY A 209 11.73 -7.89 -13.72
C GLY A 209 11.96 -9.40 -13.93
N GLU A 210 11.32 -10.26 -13.14
CA GLU A 210 11.41 -11.72 -13.30
C GLU A 210 10.41 -12.24 -14.33
N ALA A 211 10.86 -13.11 -15.25
CA ALA A 211 10.01 -13.68 -16.30
C ALA A 211 9.33 -14.96 -15.83
N LEU A 212 8.03 -14.95 -15.71
CA LEU A 212 7.19 -16.09 -15.35
C LEU A 212 6.40 -16.58 -16.56
N GLN A 213 6.24 -17.89 -16.72
CA GLN A 213 5.61 -18.45 -17.91
C GLN A 213 4.11 -18.72 -17.72
N VAL A 214 3.30 -18.20 -18.65
CA VAL A 214 1.87 -18.51 -18.77
C VAL A 214 1.70 -19.69 -19.73
N SER A 215 0.96 -20.71 -19.33
CA SER A 215 0.65 -21.83 -20.22
C SER A 215 -0.33 -21.42 -21.33
N HIS A 216 -0.19 -22.01 -22.52
CA HIS A 216 -1.07 -21.74 -23.67
C HIS A 216 -2.58 -21.79 -23.32
N PRO A 217 -3.09 -22.80 -22.60
CA PRO A 217 -4.51 -22.87 -22.26
C PRO A 217 -5.00 -21.74 -21.34
N ARG A 218 -4.09 -21.16 -20.52
CA ARG A 218 -4.44 -20.10 -19.55
C ARG A 218 -4.19 -18.70 -20.07
N ARG A 219 -3.50 -18.54 -21.20
CA ARG A 219 -3.09 -17.24 -21.74
C ARG A 219 -4.27 -16.29 -21.93
N ARG A 220 -5.35 -16.77 -22.54
CA ARG A 220 -6.53 -15.94 -22.81
C ARG A 220 -7.17 -15.43 -21.52
N ALA A 221 -7.46 -16.35 -20.59
CA ALA A 221 -8.07 -15.98 -19.29
C ALA A 221 -7.16 -15.07 -18.47
N PHE A 222 -5.83 -15.27 -18.53
CA PHE A 222 -4.87 -14.42 -17.86
C PHE A 222 -4.88 -12.98 -18.43
N LEU A 223 -4.87 -12.84 -19.76
CA LEU A 223 -4.91 -11.51 -20.40
C LEU A 223 -6.23 -10.78 -20.14
N GLU A 224 -7.36 -11.50 -20.19
CA GLU A 224 -8.66 -10.93 -19.84
C GLU A 224 -8.68 -10.41 -18.38
N ALA A 225 -8.19 -11.22 -17.44
CA ALA A 225 -8.08 -10.83 -16.04
C ALA A 225 -7.14 -9.63 -15.84
N PHE A 226 -6.00 -9.61 -16.53
CA PHE A 226 -5.04 -8.49 -16.46
C PHE A 226 -5.61 -7.21 -17.05
N THR A 227 -6.31 -7.28 -18.19
CA THR A 227 -6.98 -6.12 -18.80
C THR A 227 -8.04 -5.55 -17.87
N ASN A 228 -8.93 -6.40 -17.34
CA ASN A 228 -9.96 -5.98 -16.38
C ASN A 228 -9.37 -5.35 -15.12
N PHE A 229 -8.27 -5.92 -14.62
CA PHE A 229 -7.55 -5.36 -13.48
C PHE A 229 -6.95 -3.97 -13.78
N MET A 230 -6.40 -3.78 -14.99
CA MET A 230 -5.86 -2.48 -15.40
C MET A 230 -6.97 -1.45 -15.66
N GLU A 231 -8.12 -1.87 -16.18
CA GLU A 231 -9.28 -1.00 -16.40
C GLU A 231 -9.92 -0.57 -15.09
N SER A 232 -10.09 -1.48 -14.12
CA SER A 232 -10.60 -1.13 -12.78
C SER A 232 -9.74 -0.08 -12.07
N ARG A 233 -8.42 -0.05 -12.36
CA ARG A 233 -7.48 0.95 -11.82
C ARG A 233 -7.38 2.25 -12.62
N ARG A 234 -7.93 2.29 -13.83
CA ARG A 234 -7.99 3.53 -14.64
C ARG A 234 -9.28 4.31 -14.40
N CYS A 235 -10.31 3.67 -13.87
CA CYS A 235 -11.60 4.29 -13.56
C CYS A 235 -11.65 4.85 -12.13
N ASP A 236 -10.64 4.62 -11.31
CA ASP A 236 -10.41 5.21 -10.00
C ASP A 236 -9.30 6.28 -10.06
#